data_bd6a643cba753b5202f9ec83beabb1ce
#
_entry.id   bd6a643cba753b5202f9ec83beabb1ce
#
_cell.length_a   1.000
_cell.length_b   1.000
_cell.length_c   1.000
_cell.angle_alpha   90.00
_cell.angle_beta   90.00
_cell.angle_gamma   90.00
#
_symmetry.space_group_name_H-M   'P 1'
#
loop_
_entity.id
_entity.type
_entity.pdbx_description
1 polymer ?
#
loop_
_entity_poly.entity_id
_entity_poly.type
_entity_poly.pdbx_seq_one_letter_code
_entity_poly.pdbx_strand_id
1 'polypeptide(L)'
;FIDQTKKKISVTIPSKTKELFPLFLIFNYLIVGSILLQKDNFSIPSLMFDFMGLFFIVFSFFKFLDYGGFAIAFAKYDPIAKRSIYYGNIYPFIETILGIMFLIRWQLIIALITTSVILSLTTIGVIYNLFNNNKIDCACLGTALKLPMTKATLIENILMLVMSISMIFYQLD
;
A
#
# COMPACT_ATOMS: atom_id res chain seq x y z
N PHE A 1 22.50 51.24 15.86
CA PHE A 1 21.57 50.97 14.74
C PHE A 1 21.79 49.55 14.24
N ILE A 2 20.98 48.61 14.70
CA ILE A 2 20.97 47.22 14.20
C ILE A 2 19.57 46.98 13.68
N ASP A 3 19.46 47.00 12.36
CA ASP A 3 18.25 46.65 11.64
C ASP A 3 18.20 45.13 11.55
N GLN A 4 17.33 44.53 12.36
CA GLN A 4 17.04 43.11 12.35
C GLN A 4 15.97 42.85 11.28
N THR A 5 16.40 42.59 10.07
CA THR A 5 15.53 42.12 8.99
C THR A 5 14.93 40.79 9.37
N LYS A 6 13.70 40.80 9.89
CA LYS A 6 12.87 39.61 10.09
C LYS A 6 12.61 38.94 8.73
N LYS A 7 13.42 37.95 8.40
CA LYS A 7 13.15 37.02 7.28
C LYS A 7 11.88 36.21 7.63
N LYS A 8 10.75 36.69 7.14
CA LYS A 8 9.49 35.93 7.15
C LYS A 8 9.73 34.62 6.39
N ILE A 9 9.95 33.53 7.12
CA ILE A 9 9.88 32.19 6.56
C ILE A 9 8.40 31.96 6.25
N SER A 10 8.01 32.15 4.99
CA SER A 10 6.72 31.72 4.49
C SER A 10 6.73 30.20 4.47
N VAL A 11 6.20 29.58 5.51
CA VAL A 11 5.85 28.18 5.50
C VAL A 11 4.66 28.07 4.54
N THR A 12 4.95 27.84 3.28
CA THR A 12 3.95 27.41 2.30
C THR A 12 3.47 26.03 2.74
N ILE A 13 2.27 25.96 3.32
CA ILE A 13 1.57 24.69 3.58
C ILE A 13 1.38 24.03 2.21
N PRO A 14 2.02 22.89 1.92
CA PRO A 14 1.84 22.20 0.66
C PRO A 14 0.36 21.83 0.54
N SER A 15 -0.26 22.10 -0.60
CA SER A 15 -1.64 21.69 -0.83
C SER A 15 -1.71 20.17 -0.74
N LYS A 16 -2.77 19.63 -0.12
CA LYS A 16 -2.99 18.17 0.07
C LYS A 16 -2.81 17.36 -1.22
N THR A 17 -3.04 17.98 -2.37
CA THR A 17 -2.86 17.38 -3.71
C THR A 17 -1.39 17.15 -4.06
N LYS A 18 -0.46 18.00 -3.61
CA LYS A 18 0.99 17.83 -3.87
C LYS A 18 1.57 16.67 -3.04
N GLU A 19 1.01 16.40 -1.88
CA GLU A 19 1.47 15.29 -1.03
C GLU A 19 1.07 13.92 -1.62
N LEU A 20 -0.10 13.83 -2.27
CA LEU A 20 -0.59 12.58 -2.89
C LEU A 20 -0.03 12.33 -4.30
N PHE A 21 0.65 13.30 -4.89
CA PHE A 21 1.17 13.19 -6.27
C PHE A 21 2.11 11.99 -6.48
N PRO A 22 3.08 11.67 -5.59
CA PRO A 22 3.94 10.50 -5.75
C PRO A 22 3.15 9.20 -5.80
N LEU A 23 2.09 9.09 -4.99
CA LEU A 23 1.23 7.92 -4.96
C LEU A 23 0.49 7.73 -6.29
N PHE A 24 -0.13 8.80 -6.83
CA PHE A 24 -0.78 8.75 -8.14
C PHE A 24 0.21 8.38 -9.25
N LEU A 25 1.45 8.86 -9.16
CA LEU A 25 2.50 8.51 -10.11
C LEU A 25 2.80 7.01 -10.06
N ILE A 26 2.98 6.45 -8.87
CA ILE A 26 3.22 5.00 -8.69
C ILE A 26 2.05 4.20 -9.27
N PHE A 27 0.81 4.56 -8.96
CA PHE A 27 -0.38 3.88 -9.51
C PHE A 27 -0.41 3.92 -11.04
N ASN A 28 -0.08 5.06 -11.62
CA ASN A 28 -0.01 5.19 -13.09
C ASN A 28 1.07 4.26 -13.69
N TYR A 29 2.24 4.19 -13.08
CA TYR A 29 3.28 3.26 -13.51
C TYR A 29 2.86 1.79 -13.35
N LEU A 30 2.14 1.44 -12.28
CA LEU A 30 1.61 0.09 -12.08
C LEU A 30 0.60 -0.29 -13.17
N ILE A 31 -0.32 0.63 -13.52
CA ILE A 31 -1.30 0.41 -14.60
C ILE A 31 -0.59 0.23 -15.94
N VAL A 32 0.33 1.13 -16.28
CA VAL A 32 1.10 1.05 -17.53
C VAL A 32 1.92 -0.24 -17.58
N GLY A 33 2.60 -0.59 -16.49
CA GLY A 33 3.37 -1.83 -16.38
C GLY A 33 2.50 -3.08 -16.58
N SER A 34 1.32 -3.12 -15.96
CA SER A 34 0.37 -4.23 -16.12
C SER A 34 -0.13 -4.37 -17.56
N ILE A 35 -0.39 -3.26 -18.25
CA ILE A 35 -0.79 -3.26 -19.66
C ILE A 35 0.36 -3.76 -20.56
N LEU A 36 1.59 -3.33 -20.28
CA LEU A 36 2.77 -3.74 -21.05
C LEU A 36 3.06 -5.24 -20.90
N LEU A 37 2.79 -5.83 -19.73
CA LEU A 37 2.90 -7.28 -19.52
C LEU A 37 1.88 -8.07 -20.36
N GLN A 38 0.76 -7.45 -20.79
CA GLN A 38 -0.30 -8.06 -21.58
C GLN A 38 -0.16 -7.84 -23.09
N LYS A 39 1.05 -7.55 -23.59
CA LYS A 39 1.29 -7.11 -24.96
C LYS A 39 0.73 -8.07 -26.02
N ASP A 40 0.82 -9.39 -25.79
CA ASP A 40 0.48 -10.38 -26.83
C ASP A 40 -0.97 -10.88 -26.71
N ASN A 41 -1.54 -10.95 -25.50
CA ASN A 41 -2.89 -11.45 -25.27
C ASN A 41 -3.56 -10.66 -24.14
N PHE A 42 -4.30 -9.61 -24.50
CA PHE A 42 -5.01 -8.80 -23.53
C PHE A 42 -6.18 -9.54 -22.90
N SER A 43 -6.15 -9.70 -21.59
CA SER A 43 -7.22 -10.28 -20.78
C SER A 43 -7.41 -9.49 -19.50
N ILE A 44 -8.66 -9.10 -19.21
CA ILE A 44 -8.97 -8.33 -18.00
C ILE A 44 -8.57 -9.08 -16.72
N PRO A 45 -8.86 -10.37 -16.54
CA PRO A 45 -8.40 -11.12 -15.38
C PRO A 45 -6.89 -11.17 -15.25
N SER A 46 -6.18 -11.38 -16.35
CA SER A 46 -4.72 -11.37 -16.33
C SER A 46 -4.16 -9.99 -15.97
N LEU A 47 -4.77 -8.91 -16.49
CA LEU A 47 -4.40 -7.53 -16.14
C LEU A 47 -4.57 -7.26 -14.64
N MET A 48 -5.65 -7.76 -14.03
CA MET A 48 -5.88 -7.62 -12.60
C MET A 48 -4.81 -8.35 -11.78
N PHE A 49 -4.43 -9.56 -12.16
CA PHE A 49 -3.35 -10.29 -11.49
C PHE A 49 -2.00 -9.60 -11.64
N ASP A 50 -1.68 -9.09 -12.84
CA ASP A 50 -0.43 -8.37 -13.07
C ASP A 50 -0.38 -7.08 -12.25
N PHE A 51 -1.49 -6.34 -12.19
CA PHE A 51 -1.58 -5.15 -11.36
C PHE A 51 -1.41 -5.48 -9.87
N MET A 52 -2.10 -6.50 -9.36
CA MET A 52 -1.97 -6.94 -7.97
C MET A 52 -0.55 -7.39 -7.64
N GLY A 53 0.07 -8.13 -8.55
CA GLY A 53 1.44 -8.61 -8.40
C GLY A 53 2.47 -7.46 -8.36
N LEU A 54 2.41 -6.55 -9.33
CA LEU A 54 3.28 -5.37 -9.38
C LEU A 54 3.03 -4.46 -8.17
N PHE A 55 1.78 -4.28 -7.76
CA PHE A 55 1.42 -3.51 -6.59
C PHE A 55 2.13 -4.04 -5.33
N PHE A 56 1.99 -5.32 -5.03
CA PHE A 56 2.63 -5.92 -3.86
C PHE A 56 4.16 -5.84 -3.91
N ILE A 57 4.78 -6.07 -5.06
CA ILE A 57 6.24 -5.98 -5.20
C ILE A 57 6.73 -4.55 -4.96
N VAL A 58 6.08 -3.55 -5.58
CA VAL A 58 6.50 -2.16 -5.45
C VAL A 58 6.28 -1.65 -4.02
N PHE A 59 5.13 -1.96 -3.41
CA PHE A 59 4.85 -1.50 -2.05
C PHE A 59 5.67 -2.24 -0.98
N SER A 60 5.96 -3.53 -1.17
CA SER A 60 6.89 -4.25 -0.29
C SER A 60 8.30 -3.68 -0.39
N PHE A 61 8.77 -3.31 -1.59
CA PHE A 61 10.05 -2.66 -1.79
C PHE A 61 10.17 -1.35 -0.98
N PHE A 62 9.15 -0.49 -1.00
CA PHE A 62 9.17 0.73 -0.18
C PHE A 62 9.22 0.43 1.33
N LYS A 63 8.57 -0.65 1.77
CA LYS A 63 8.62 -1.09 3.17
C LYS A 63 10.00 -1.62 3.57
N PHE A 64 10.73 -2.24 2.64
CA PHE A 64 12.11 -2.66 2.86
C PHE A 64 13.10 -1.49 2.95
N LEU A 65 12.84 -0.36 2.27
CA LEU A 65 13.70 0.82 2.35
C LEU A 65 13.76 1.40 3.76
N ASP A 66 12.69 1.28 4.53
CA ASP A 66 12.65 1.66 5.95
C ASP A 66 12.03 0.55 6.79
N TYR A 67 12.70 -0.58 6.80
CA TYR A 67 12.21 -1.81 7.40
C TYR A 67 11.85 -1.68 8.88
N GLY A 68 12.71 -1.02 9.67
CA GLY A 68 12.46 -0.81 11.10
C GLY A 68 11.36 0.19 11.38
N GLY A 69 11.36 1.31 10.65
CA GLY A 69 10.32 2.34 10.77
C GLY A 69 8.95 1.83 10.34
N PHE A 70 8.91 1.02 9.27
CA PHE A 70 7.67 0.37 8.82
C PHE A 70 7.04 -0.49 9.92
N ALA A 71 7.79 -1.42 10.52
CA ALA A 71 7.25 -2.34 11.53
C ALA A 71 6.65 -1.57 12.73
N ILE A 72 7.33 -0.52 13.19
CA ILE A 72 6.86 0.33 14.29
C ILE A 72 5.60 1.11 13.90
N ALA A 73 5.56 1.69 12.69
CA ALA A 73 4.41 2.43 12.20
C ALA A 73 3.20 1.51 11.97
N PHE A 74 3.44 0.32 11.41
CA PHE A 74 2.43 -0.69 11.14
C PHE A 74 1.78 -1.22 12.44
N ALA A 75 2.57 -1.43 13.48
CA ALA A 75 2.08 -1.83 14.80
C ALA A 75 1.13 -0.81 15.46
N LYS A 76 1.09 0.43 15.00
CA LYS A 76 0.17 1.44 15.55
C LYS A 76 -1.28 1.22 15.14
N TYR A 77 -1.53 0.59 13.97
CA TYR A 77 -2.88 0.43 13.44
C TYR A 77 -3.28 -1.01 13.10
N ASP A 78 -2.35 -1.88 12.74
CA ASP A 78 -2.68 -3.28 12.46
C ASP A 78 -2.89 -4.08 13.74
N PRO A 79 -4.03 -4.80 13.89
CA PRO A 79 -4.36 -5.51 15.12
C PRO A 79 -3.37 -6.61 15.50
N ILE A 80 -2.78 -7.29 14.49
CA ILE A 80 -1.83 -8.38 14.70
C ILE A 80 -0.44 -7.82 15.00
N ALA A 81 0.01 -6.82 14.21
CA ALA A 81 1.31 -6.19 14.40
C ALA A 81 1.40 -5.45 15.76
N LYS A 82 0.29 -4.90 16.25
CA LYS A 82 0.18 -4.31 17.60
C LYS A 82 0.47 -5.34 18.69
N ARG A 83 0.13 -6.60 18.46
CA ARG A 83 0.33 -7.69 19.41
C ARG A 83 1.69 -8.35 19.24
N SER A 84 2.26 -8.36 18.04
CA SER A 84 3.53 -8.97 17.71
C SER A 84 4.29 -8.16 16.66
N ILE A 85 5.36 -7.49 17.08
CA ILE A 85 6.24 -6.73 16.16
C ILE A 85 6.90 -7.65 15.11
N TYR A 86 7.07 -8.95 15.41
CA TYR A 86 7.58 -9.92 14.45
C TYR A 86 6.69 -10.04 13.21
N TYR A 87 5.38 -9.96 13.38
CA TYR A 87 4.45 -9.93 12.25
C TYR A 87 4.70 -8.72 11.36
N GLY A 88 4.88 -7.53 11.94
CA GLY A 88 5.23 -6.32 11.19
C GLY A 88 6.52 -6.47 10.39
N ASN A 89 7.51 -7.16 10.94
CA ASN A 89 8.77 -7.44 10.26
C ASN A 89 8.62 -8.45 9.10
N ILE A 90 7.78 -9.46 9.26
CA ILE A 90 7.56 -10.49 8.22
C ILE A 90 6.61 -9.97 7.12
N TYR A 91 5.78 -9.00 7.40
CA TYR A 91 4.75 -8.50 6.50
C TYR A 91 5.24 -8.12 5.08
N PRO A 92 6.36 -7.37 4.90
CA PRO A 92 6.87 -7.07 3.56
C PRO A 92 7.31 -8.31 2.78
N PHE A 93 7.79 -9.34 3.45
CA PHE A 93 8.13 -10.62 2.79
C PHE A 93 6.88 -11.35 2.31
N ILE A 94 5.81 -11.36 3.13
CA ILE A 94 4.52 -11.94 2.72
C ILE A 94 4.00 -11.23 1.47
N GLU A 95 4.03 -9.91 1.43
CA GLU A 95 3.61 -9.15 0.24
C GLU A 95 4.47 -9.46 -0.98
N THR A 96 5.80 -9.56 -0.82
CA THR A 96 6.69 -9.92 -1.92
C THR A 96 6.34 -11.31 -2.48
N ILE A 97 6.11 -12.29 -1.62
CA ILE A 97 5.73 -13.65 -2.02
C ILE A 97 4.39 -13.64 -2.75
N LEU A 98 3.38 -12.95 -2.22
CA LEU A 98 2.07 -12.80 -2.86
C LEU A 98 2.20 -12.11 -4.23
N GLY A 99 3.01 -11.07 -4.33
CA GLY A 99 3.30 -10.38 -5.59
C GLY A 99 3.90 -11.31 -6.65
N ILE A 100 4.88 -12.11 -6.26
CA ILE A 100 5.48 -13.12 -7.15
C ILE A 100 4.44 -14.17 -7.55
N MET A 101 3.65 -14.70 -6.61
CA MET A 101 2.61 -15.68 -6.89
C MET A 101 1.59 -15.18 -7.92
N PHE A 102 1.17 -13.92 -7.84
CA PHE A 102 0.29 -13.32 -8.83
C PHE A 102 0.94 -13.19 -10.21
N LEU A 103 2.21 -12.74 -10.29
CA LEU A 103 2.90 -12.55 -11.57
C LEU A 103 3.18 -13.88 -12.29
N ILE A 104 3.60 -14.92 -11.56
CA ILE A 104 3.86 -16.23 -12.14
C ILE A 104 2.61 -17.11 -12.24
N ARG A 105 1.42 -16.60 -11.83
CA ARG A 105 0.16 -17.35 -11.84
C ARG A 105 0.20 -18.65 -11.02
N TRP A 106 0.94 -18.66 -9.93
CA TRP A 106 1.10 -19.84 -9.08
C TRP A 106 0.15 -19.80 -7.88
N GLN A 107 -0.64 -20.87 -7.69
CA GLN A 107 -1.57 -21.03 -6.56
C GLN A 107 -2.45 -19.79 -6.32
N LEU A 108 -3.08 -19.28 -7.39
CA LEU A 108 -3.84 -18.03 -7.40
C LEU A 108 -4.92 -17.97 -6.32
N ILE A 109 -5.66 -19.07 -6.08
CA ILE A 109 -6.72 -19.12 -5.07
C ILE A 109 -6.12 -18.88 -3.66
N ILE A 110 -5.00 -19.54 -3.35
CA ILE A 110 -4.32 -19.35 -2.04
C ILE A 110 -3.83 -17.91 -1.91
N ALA A 111 -3.22 -17.36 -2.95
CA ALA A 111 -2.76 -15.98 -2.97
C ALA A 111 -3.92 -14.99 -2.76
N LEU A 112 -5.06 -15.17 -3.45
CA LEU A 112 -6.25 -14.32 -3.33
C LEU A 112 -6.86 -14.40 -1.93
N ILE A 113 -7.04 -15.59 -1.37
CA ILE A 113 -7.59 -15.77 -0.02
C ILE A 113 -6.67 -15.12 1.02
N THR A 114 -5.36 -15.37 0.94
CA THR A 114 -4.36 -14.79 1.85
C THR A 114 -4.38 -13.27 1.76
N THR A 115 -4.40 -12.71 0.54
CA THR A 115 -4.51 -11.28 0.29
C THR A 115 -5.78 -10.70 0.92
N SER A 116 -6.94 -11.34 0.69
CA SER A 116 -8.22 -10.87 1.23
C SER A 116 -8.22 -10.86 2.77
N VAL A 117 -7.68 -11.90 3.40
CA VAL A 117 -7.59 -11.99 4.87
C VAL A 117 -6.69 -10.89 5.43
N ILE A 118 -5.47 -10.76 4.90
CA ILE A 118 -4.48 -9.80 5.39
C ILE A 118 -4.99 -8.36 5.20
N LEU A 119 -5.48 -8.02 4.00
CA LEU A 119 -5.99 -6.69 3.72
C LEU A 119 -7.26 -6.35 4.51
N SER A 120 -8.14 -7.32 4.78
CA SER A 120 -9.30 -7.10 5.64
C SER A 120 -8.89 -6.72 7.06
N LEU A 121 -7.93 -7.46 7.64
CA LEU A 121 -7.42 -7.19 8.99
C LEU A 121 -6.77 -5.80 9.07
N THR A 122 -5.91 -5.48 8.11
CA THR A 122 -5.25 -4.17 8.04
C THR A 122 -6.27 -3.04 7.83
N THR A 123 -7.27 -3.25 6.96
CA THR A 123 -8.33 -2.26 6.69
C THR A 123 -9.16 -1.97 7.93
N ILE A 124 -9.54 -3.01 8.69
CA ILE A 124 -10.24 -2.83 9.97
C ILE A 124 -9.42 -1.98 10.93
N GLY A 125 -8.12 -2.25 11.04
CA GLY A 125 -7.21 -1.48 11.87
C GLY A 125 -7.10 -0.02 11.44
N VAL A 126 -6.99 0.25 10.13
CA VAL A 126 -6.94 1.60 9.56
C VAL A 126 -8.25 2.35 9.84
N ILE A 127 -9.41 1.73 9.62
CA ILE A 127 -10.73 2.31 9.87
C ILE A 127 -10.87 2.67 11.35
N TYR A 128 -10.54 1.75 12.26
CA TYR A 128 -10.62 1.99 13.70
C TYR A 128 -9.79 3.21 14.13
N ASN A 129 -8.56 3.33 13.61
CA ASN A 129 -7.70 4.46 13.92
C ASN A 129 -8.19 5.78 13.30
N LEU A 130 -8.80 5.71 12.11
CA LEU A 130 -9.38 6.88 11.45
C LEU A 130 -10.55 7.47 12.27
N PHE A 131 -11.40 6.61 12.82
CA PHE A 131 -12.51 7.04 13.69
C PHE A 131 -12.04 7.64 15.02
N ASN A 132 -10.91 7.17 15.55
CA ASN A 132 -10.35 7.69 16.81
C ASN A 132 -9.51 8.95 16.64
N ASN A 133 -9.51 9.60 15.47
CA ASN A 133 -8.74 10.82 15.16
C ASN A 133 -7.23 10.71 15.46
N ASN A 134 -6.68 9.52 15.52
CA ASN A 134 -5.24 9.32 15.67
C ASN A 134 -4.56 9.69 14.35
N LYS A 135 -3.77 10.75 14.36
CA LYS A 135 -2.89 11.09 13.23
C LYS A 135 -1.79 10.02 13.16
N ILE A 136 -1.92 9.10 12.22
CA ILE A 136 -0.93 8.07 11.99
C ILE A 136 -0.27 8.35 10.64
N ASP A 137 1.06 8.37 10.64
CA ASP A 137 1.84 8.42 9.41
C ASP A 137 1.71 7.08 8.69
N CYS A 138 1.61 7.12 7.36
CA CYS A 138 1.47 5.90 6.58
C CYS A 138 2.74 5.04 6.65
N ALA A 139 2.53 3.76 6.89
CA ALA A 139 3.58 2.76 6.78
C ALA A 139 3.73 2.17 5.38
N CYS A 140 2.79 2.44 4.45
CA CYS A 140 2.75 1.78 3.12
C CYS A 140 3.94 2.12 2.24
N LEU A 141 4.36 3.39 2.26
CA LEU A 141 5.48 3.93 1.48
C LEU A 141 6.75 4.13 2.34
N GLY A 142 6.78 3.49 3.52
CA GLY A 142 7.83 3.70 4.50
C GLY A 142 7.80 5.13 5.07
N THR A 143 8.74 5.46 5.94
CA THR A 143 8.89 6.82 6.48
C THR A 143 9.56 7.77 5.49
N ALA A 144 9.97 7.26 4.32
CA ALA A 144 10.64 8.04 3.27
C ALA A 144 9.75 9.17 2.71
N LEU A 145 8.44 8.96 2.69
CA LEU A 145 7.45 9.96 2.29
C LEU A 145 6.51 10.24 3.46
N LYS A 146 6.72 11.32 4.17
CA LYS A 146 5.85 11.79 5.26
C LYS A 146 4.50 12.26 4.70
N LEU A 147 3.62 11.32 4.39
CA LEU A 147 2.30 11.63 3.87
C LEU A 147 1.24 11.49 4.98
N PRO A 148 0.26 12.38 5.12
CA PRO A 148 -0.90 12.22 6.01
C PRO A 148 -1.84 11.17 5.37
N MET A 149 -1.61 9.88 5.63
CA MET A 149 -1.96 8.83 4.69
C MET A 149 -3.04 7.84 5.13
N THR A 150 -3.74 8.07 6.20
CA THR A 150 -4.82 7.17 6.62
C THR A 150 -5.88 6.97 5.53
N LYS A 151 -6.17 8.02 4.75
CA LYS A 151 -7.15 7.93 3.66
C LYS A 151 -6.61 7.25 2.41
N ALA A 152 -5.35 7.51 2.04
CA ALA A 152 -4.73 6.90 0.87
C ALA A 152 -4.57 5.38 1.07
N THR A 153 -4.02 4.97 2.22
CA THR A 153 -3.90 3.56 2.59
C THR A 153 -5.25 2.85 2.59
N LEU A 154 -6.31 3.52 3.06
CA LEU A 154 -7.65 2.95 3.06
C LEU A 154 -8.14 2.73 1.61
N ILE A 155 -7.95 3.69 0.71
CA ILE A 155 -8.34 3.58 -0.69
C ILE A 155 -7.56 2.44 -1.38
N GLU A 156 -6.26 2.36 -1.16
CA GLU A 156 -5.39 1.31 -1.69
C GLU A 156 -5.85 -0.07 -1.23
N ASN A 157 -6.05 -0.24 0.06
CA ASN A 157 -6.48 -1.51 0.63
C ASN A 157 -7.88 -1.92 0.13
N ILE A 158 -8.83 -0.98 0.06
CA ILE A 158 -10.18 -1.25 -0.46
C ILE A 158 -10.11 -1.65 -1.93
N LEU A 159 -9.33 -0.94 -2.75
CA LEU A 159 -9.17 -1.27 -4.17
C LEU A 159 -8.66 -2.70 -4.34
N MET A 160 -7.57 -3.04 -3.65
CA MET A 160 -6.96 -4.37 -3.71
C MET A 160 -7.90 -5.46 -3.16
N LEU A 161 -8.66 -5.15 -2.11
CA LEU A 161 -9.62 -6.08 -1.52
C LEU A 161 -10.77 -6.37 -2.50
N VAL A 162 -11.33 -5.34 -3.14
CA VAL A 162 -12.38 -5.49 -4.14
C VAL A 162 -11.88 -6.31 -5.33
N MET A 163 -10.67 -6.04 -5.82
CA MET A 163 -10.04 -6.80 -6.90
C MET A 163 -9.85 -8.27 -6.48
N SER A 164 -9.31 -8.51 -5.30
CA SER A 164 -9.07 -9.87 -4.79
C SER A 164 -10.36 -10.66 -4.64
N ILE A 165 -11.41 -10.09 -4.07
CA ILE A 165 -12.73 -10.74 -3.94
C ILE A 165 -13.34 -11.02 -5.31
N SER A 166 -13.32 -10.05 -6.23
CA SER A 166 -13.82 -10.22 -7.59
C SER A 166 -13.12 -11.38 -8.32
N MET A 167 -11.79 -11.49 -8.14
CA MET A 167 -11.00 -12.53 -8.75
C MET A 167 -11.19 -13.91 -8.10
N ILE A 168 -11.55 -13.98 -6.81
CA ILE A 168 -11.96 -15.23 -6.17
C ILE A 168 -13.23 -15.77 -6.85
N PHE A 169 -14.24 -14.93 -7.03
CA PHE A 169 -15.47 -15.36 -7.73
C PHE A 169 -15.19 -15.81 -9.16
N TYR A 170 -14.34 -15.07 -9.88
CA TYR A 170 -13.96 -15.44 -11.25
C TYR A 170 -13.21 -16.78 -11.34
N GLN A 171 -12.45 -17.16 -10.31
CA GLN A 171 -11.70 -18.42 -10.28
C GLN A 171 -12.56 -19.63 -9.84
N LEU A 172 -13.72 -19.37 -9.23
CA LEU A 172 -14.64 -20.41 -8.76
C LEU A 172 -15.74 -20.74 -9.78
N ASP A 173 -15.99 -19.84 -10.76
CA ASP A 173 -16.86 -20.05 -11.91
C ASP A 173 -16.14 -20.80 -13.03
#